data_2d3cdf06daefcf9ce303acd8bc571373
#
_entry.id   2d3cdf06daefcf9ce303acd8bc571373
#
_cell.length_a   1.000
_cell.length_b   1.000
_cell.length_c   1.000
_cell.angle_alpha   90.00
_cell.angle_beta   90.00
_cell.angle_gamma   90.00
#
_symmetry.space_group_name_H-M   'P 1'
#
loop_
_entity.id
_entity.type
_entity.pdbx_description
1 polymer ?
#
loop_
_entity_poly.entity_id
_entity_poly.type
_entity_poly.pdbx_seq_one_letter_code
_entity_poly.pdbx_strand_id
1 'polypeptide(L)'
;FGLYVDTCETTTFHFDENSVTIDLPESASVVTFSGEPAQIVSAYMELFGKAVLPPEWAFGVWISANRWNCQEDAEQQIENLKKYDFPASILVLEAWSDEATFYIWNGAKYQPKPDGAALQYDDFDFSGSPWPDPKGMTDALHKAGLHLVLWQIPVYKKQGPDEILNVQNTLDREDAVRRGLCVHLADGTPYTIPDGHWFSGSMIPDYTNPETVQTWFAKRQYLLDMGVDGFKTDGGEFIYRPDVRFMDGSDGKSGKNRYARDYTCAYRDFIGSQRVLFSRAGFSGQHTVPMHWGGDQQSQNAELRSQLHAGLSAAASGILFWGFDIAGFAGPLPTLDLYRRATQMA
;
A
#
# COMPACT_ATOMS: atom_id res chain seq x y z
N PHE A 1 10.09 -29.57 -9.44
CA PHE A 1 8.80 -29.51 -8.71
C PHE A 1 8.69 -28.20 -7.93
N GLY A 2 7.46 -27.77 -7.65
CA GLY A 2 7.14 -26.67 -6.75
C GLY A 2 6.40 -27.16 -5.51
N LEU A 3 6.54 -26.43 -4.43
CA LEU A 3 5.85 -26.69 -3.18
C LEU A 3 5.19 -25.38 -2.70
N TYR A 4 3.90 -25.44 -2.45
CA TYR A 4 3.17 -24.39 -1.77
C TYR A 4 2.69 -24.89 -0.41
N VAL A 5 3.06 -24.19 0.63
CA VAL A 5 2.59 -24.45 1.99
C VAL A 5 1.48 -23.43 2.30
N ASP A 6 0.24 -23.93 2.31
CA ASP A 6 -0.94 -23.10 2.57
C ASP A 6 -1.13 -22.92 4.06
N THR A 7 -0.52 -21.90 4.59
CA THR A 7 -0.67 -21.46 5.97
C THR A 7 -0.29 -19.98 6.10
N CYS A 8 -0.93 -19.28 7.03
CA CYS A 8 -0.53 -17.92 7.43
C CYS A 8 0.38 -17.93 8.68
N GLU A 9 0.59 -19.09 9.29
CA GLU A 9 1.42 -19.25 10.48
C GLU A 9 2.90 -19.46 10.13
N THR A 10 3.77 -19.36 11.12
CA THR A 10 5.22 -19.54 10.94
C THR A 10 5.54 -20.95 10.44
N THR A 11 6.30 -21.02 9.37
CA THR A 11 6.84 -22.24 8.79
C THR A 11 8.35 -22.13 8.75
N THR A 12 9.06 -23.19 9.15
CA THR A 12 10.52 -23.22 9.13
C THR A 12 11.02 -24.22 8.09
N PHE A 13 11.95 -23.79 7.24
CA PHE A 13 12.60 -24.64 6.24
C PHE A 13 14.06 -24.87 6.65
N HIS A 14 14.46 -26.13 6.76
CA HIS A 14 15.83 -26.56 7.02
C HIS A 14 16.40 -27.18 5.74
N PHE A 15 17.47 -26.59 5.22
CA PHE A 15 18.13 -27.05 4.00
C PHE A 15 19.46 -27.72 4.36
N ASP A 16 19.59 -29.00 4.01
CA ASP A 16 20.83 -29.77 4.06
C ASP A 16 21.31 -30.07 2.65
N GLU A 17 22.50 -30.66 2.52
CA GLU A 17 23.08 -30.98 1.20
C GLU A 17 22.18 -31.89 0.33
N ASN A 18 21.40 -32.78 0.94
CA ASN A 18 20.60 -33.79 0.23
C ASN A 18 19.12 -33.80 0.62
N SER A 19 18.68 -32.91 1.53
CA SER A 19 17.32 -32.93 2.04
C SER A 19 16.81 -31.52 2.39
N VAL A 20 15.50 -31.37 2.36
CA VAL A 20 14.78 -30.23 2.94
C VAL A 20 13.77 -30.77 3.95
N THR A 21 13.89 -30.33 5.18
CA THR A 21 12.89 -30.59 6.23
C THR A 21 12.07 -29.34 6.46
N ILE A 22 10.77 -29.49 6.60
CA ILE A 22 9.84 -28.36 6.78
C ILE A 22 9.03 -28.59 8.05
N ASP A 23 9.16 -27.70 9.01
CA ASP A 23 8.33 -27.68 10.21
C ASP A 23 7.04 -26.92 9.92
N LEU A 24 5.93 -27.62 9.93
CA LEU A 24 4.61 -27.10 9.58
C LEU A 24 3.73 -26.98 10.82
N PRO A 25 2.87 -25.95 10.91
CA PRO A 25 1.76 -25.95 11.88
C PRO A 25 0.75 -27.04 11.53
N GLU A 26 0.02 -27.54 12.53
CA GLU A 26 -0.98 -28.64 12.36
C GLU A 26 -2.07 -28.28 11.33
N SER A 27 -2.38 -26.99 11.18
CA SER A 27 -3.40 -26.48 10.26
C SER A 27 -2.93 -26.34 8.81
N ALA A 28 -1.62 -26.58 8.51
CA ALA A 28 -1.09 -26.33 7.20
C ALA A 28 -1.51 -27.41 6.19
N SER A 29 -1.87 -26.98 4.99
CA SER A 29 -1.99 -27.82 3.81
C SER A 29 -0.77 -27.67 2.91
N VAL A 30 -0.41 -28.74 2.20
CA VAL A 30 0.73 -28.72 1.29
C VAL A 30 0.26 -29.11 -0.11
N VAL A 31 0.58 -28.25 -1.09
CA VAL A 31 0.29 -28.49 -2.50
C VAL A 31 1.61 -28.65 -3.25
N THR A 32 1.73 -29.73 -4.01
CA THR A 32 2.90 -29.98 -4.86
C THR A 32 2.58 -29.80 -6.33
N PHE A 33 3.49 -29.21 -7.06
CA PHE A 33 3.38 -29.00 -8.51
C PHE A 33 4.52 -29.71 -9.22
N SER A 34 4.24 -30.29 -10.39
CA SER A 34 5.25 -30.91 -11.25
C SER A 34 5.24 -30.21 -12.61
N GLY A 35 6.40 -29.94 -13.16
CA GLY A 35 6.54 -29.28 -14.47
C GLY A 35 7.78 -28.40 -14.53
N GLU A 36 7.88 -27.64 -15.61
CA GLU A 36 8.88 -26.58 -15.77
C GLU A 36 8.54 -25.37 -14.88
N PRO A 37 9.50 -24.51 -14.49
CA PRO A 37 9.27 -23.41 -13.56
C PRO A 37 8.08 -22.52 -13.93
N ALA A 38 7.92 -22.13 -15.19
CA ALA A 38 6.80 -21.31 -15.63
C ALA A 38 5.45 -22.01 -15.45
N GLN A 39 5.37 -23.32 -15.70
CA GLN A 39 4.16 -24.11 -15.49
C GLN A 39 3.81 -24.22 -14.00
N ILE A 40 4.81 -24.37 -13.14
CA ILE A 40 4.64 -24.43 -11.68
C ILE A 40 4.09 -23.12 -11.16
N VAL A 41 4.67 -21.96 -11.57
CA VAL A 41 4.22 -20.65 -11.17
C VAL A 41 2.78 -20.40 -11.67
N SER A 42 2.47 -20.74 -12.92
CA SER A 42 1.09 -20.63 -13.45
C SER A 42 0.10 -21.45 -12.65
N ALA A 43 0.42 -22.72 -12.33
CA ALA A 43 -0.46 -23.59 -11.55
C ALA A 43 -0.65 -23.07 -10.11
N TYR A 44 0.38 -22.51 -9.49
CA TYR A 44 0.26 -21.84 -8.20
C TYR A 44 -0.69 -20.63 -8.28
N MET A 45 -0.51 -19.78 -9.30
CA MET A 45 -1.34 -18.57 -9.46
C MET A 45 -2.82 -18.92 -9.64
N GLU A 46 -3.13 -20.03 -10.32
CA GLU A 46 -4.51 -20.49 -10.51
C GLU A 46 -5.26 -20.79 -9.20
N LEU A 47 -4.55 -21.09 -8.10
CA LEU A 47 -5.15 -21.31 -6.79
C LEU A 47 -5.86 -20.03 -6.24
N PHE A 48 -5.41 -18.85 -6.64
CA PHE A 48 -5.89 -17.56 -6.14
C PHE A 48 -6.60 -16.72 -7.20
N GLY A 49 -6.58 -17.15 -8.45
CA GLY A 49 -7.08 -16.40 -9.59
C GLY A 49 -5.95 -15.84 -10.46
N LYS A 50 -6.34 -15.23 -11.57
CA LYS A 50 -5.38 -14.68 -12.54
C LYS A 50 -4.71 -13.42 -12.01
N ALA A 51 -3.46 -13.22 -12.43
CA ALA A 51 -2.79 -11.93 -12.23
C ALA A 51 -3.58 -10.79 -12.87
N VAL A 52 -3.64 -9.66 -12.19
CA VAL A 52 -4.24 -8.45 -12.73
C VAL A 52 -3.18 -7.72 -13.56
N LEU A 53 -3.45 -7.58 -14.86
CA LEU A 53 -2.61 -6.78 -15.75
C LEU A 53 -2.87 -5.30 -15.47
N PRO A 54 -1.84 -4.53 -15.06
CA PRO A 54 -1.98 -3.07 -14.92
C PRO A 54 -2.29 -2.41 -16.26
N PRO A 55 -2.91 -1.21 -16.26
CA PRO A 55 -3.08 -0.43 -17.49
C PRO A 55 -1.72 -0.08 -18.12
N GLU A 56 -1.68 0.11 -19.42
CA GLU A 56 -0.44 0.32 -20.19
C GLU A 56 0.41 1.49 -19.66
N TRP A 57 -0.23 2.58 -19.26
CA TRP A 57 0.45 3.75 -18.71
C TRP A 57 1.19 3.47 -17.40
N ALA A 58 0.82 2.41 -16.66
CA ALA A 58 1.49 2.01 -15.41
C ALA A 58 2.90 1.44 -15.62
N PHE A 59 3.26 1.07 -16.85
CA PHE A 59 4.61 0.60 -17.20
C PHE A 59 5.58 1.74 -17.58
N GLY A 60 5.13 2.98 -17.53
CA GLY A 60 6.00 4.14 -17.72
C GLY A 60 6.79 4.51 -16.46
N VAL A 61 7.52 5.61 -16.52
CA VAL A 61 8.31 6.11 -15.38
C VAL A 61 7.40 6.80 -14.38
N TRP A 62 7.54 6.44 -13.12
CA TRP A 62 6.86 7.05 -11.97
C TRP A 62 7.79 8.08 -11.33
N ILE A 63 7.28 9.29 -11.12
CA ILE A 63 7.99 10.34 -10.37
C ILE A 63 7.33 10.58 -9.03
N SER A 64 8.13 10.71 -7.99
CA SER A 64 7.68 10.95 -6.62
C SER A 64 8.70 11.78 -5.84
N ALA A 65 8.24 12.55 -4.88
CA ALA A 65 9.08 13.15 -3.86
C ALA A 65 8.28 13.46 -2.59
N ASN A 66 8.83 13.09 -1.43
CA ASN A 66 8.19 13.31 -0.12
C ASN A 66 7.93 14.78 0.21
N ARG A 67 8.61 15.72 -0.47
CA ARG A 67 8.46 17.14 -0.22
C ARG A 67 7.47 17.84 -1.16
N TRP A 68 6.85 17.14 -2.12
CA TRP A 68 5.77 17.71 -2.92
C TRP A 68 4.49 17.71 -2.08
N ASN A 69 4.30 18.77 -1.32
CA ASN A 69 3.23 18.91 -0.35
C ASN A 69 2.28 20.09 -0.63
N CYS A 70 2.33 20.61 -1.85
CA CYS A 70 1.40 21.62 -2.37
C CYS A 70 1.16 21.44 -3.87
N GLN A 71 0.06 22.03 -4.33
CA GLN A 71 -0.37 21.96 -5.73
C GLN A 71 0.68 22.56 -6.69
N GLU A 72 1.32 23.65 -6.30
CA GLU A 72 2.36 24.31 -7.11
C GLU A 72 3.53 23.36 -7.41
N ASP A 73 3.98 22.60 -6.41
CA ASP A 73 5.05 21.61 -6.59
C ASP A 73 4.64 20.52 -7.61
N ALA A 74 3.40 20.04 -7.53
CA ALA A 74 2.89 19.02 -8.46
C ALA A 74 2.77 19.57 -9.89
N GLU A 75 2.19 20.76 -10.06
CA GLU A 75 2.04 21.40 -11.37
C GLU A 75 3.39 21.80 -11.97
N GLN A 76 4.38 22.16 -11.17
CA GLN A 76 5.75 22.45 -11.63
C GLN A 76 6.38 21.23 -12.32
N GLN A 77 5.96 20.00 -11.96
CA GLN A 77 6.48 18.81 -12.63
C GLN A 77 6.00 18.71 -14.07
N ILE A 78 4.80 19.19 -14.38
CA ILE A 78 4.32 19.26 -15.77
C ILE A 78 5.28 20.10 -16.63
N GLU A 79 5.69 21.26 -16.11
CA GLU A 79 6.64 22.13 -16.81
C GLU A 79 8.06 21.53 -16.89
N ASN A 80 8.49 20.87 -15.81
CA ASN A 80 9.79 20.18 -15.79
C ASN A 80 9.85 19.05 -16.83
N LEU A 81 8.81 18.23 -16.93
CA LEU A 81 8.74 17.14 -17.89
C LEU A 81 8.82 17.66 -19.34
N LYS A 82 8.08 18.71 -19.66
CA LYS A 82 8.15 19.36 -20.98
C LYS A 82 9.55 19.94 -21.25
N LYS A 83 10.10 20.67 -20.27
CA LYS A 83 11.40 21.33 -20.39
C LYS A 83 12.56 20.37 -20.65
N TYR A 84 12.51 19.20 -20.00
CA TYR A 84 13.60 18.22 -20.05
C TYR A 84 13.29 17.04 -20.97
N ASP A 85 12.13 17.03 -21.64
CA ASP A 85 11.65 15.93 -22.47
C ASP A 85 11.74 14.58 -21.73
N PHE A 86 11.25 14.56 -20.50
CA PHE A 86 11.36 13.40 -19.63
C PHE A 86 10.05 12.56 -19.68
N PRO A 87 10.13 11.25 -19.98
CA PRO A 87 8.97 10.44 -20.32
C PRO A 87 8.27 9.84 -19.07
N ALA A 88 7.89 10.65 -18.08
CA ALA A 88 7.10 10.16 -16.96
C ALA A 88 5.63 9.97 -17.38
N SER A 89 5.00 8.95 -16.84
CA SER A 89 3.57 8.64 -17.02
C SER A 89 2.77 8.80 -15.72
N ILE A 90 3.42 8.80 -14.57
CA ILE A 90 2.75 8.83 -13.26
C ILE A 90 3.43 9.82 -12.33
N LEU A 91 2.61 10.59 -11.63
CA LEU A 91 2.99 11.41 -10.49
C LEU A 91 2.44 10.77 -9.20
N VAL A 92 3.32 10.41 -8.27
CA VAL A 92 2.93 9.95 -6.93
C VAL A 92 3.04 11.11 -5.95
N LEU A 93 1.97 11.42 -5.25
CA LEU A 93 1.98 12.37 -4.14
C LEU A 93 1.97 11.60 -2.81
N GLU A 94 3.04 11.77 -2.04
CA GLU A 94 3.21 11.18 -0.71
C GLU A 94 2.56 12.07 0.36
N ALA A 95 2.94 13.36 0.41
CA ALA A 95 2.55 14.31 1.45
C ALA A 95 1.33 15.18 1.04
N TRP A 96 0.30 14.55 0.46
CA TRP A 96 -0.88 15.25 -0.04
C TRP A 96 -1.94 15.48 1.04
N SER A 97 -2.02 14.57 2.03
CA SER A 97 -3.12 14.52 3.00
C SER A 97 -2.84 15.33 4.26
N ASP A 98 -3.84 15.41 5.13
CA ASP A 98 -3.80 16.04 6.44
C ASP A 98 -2.94 15.30 7.49
N GLU A 99 -2.23 14.24 7.08
CA GLU A 99 -1.36 13.40 7.93
C GLU A 99 -2.05 12.83 9.19
N ALA A 100 -3.37 12.81 9.20
CA ALA A 100 -4.18 12.28 10.31
C ALA A 100 -5.23 11.29 9.82
N THR A 101 -6.08 11.68 8.87
CA THR A 101 -7.12 10.83 8.28
C THR A 101 -6.64 10.03 7.07
N PHE A 102 -5.63 10.54 6.33
CA PHE A 102 -5.10 9.98 5.09
C PHE A 102 -6.13 9.84 3.96
N TYR A 103 -7.22 10.62 4.05
CA TYR A 103 -8.20 10.74 2.97
C TYR A 103 -8.69 12.18 2.77
N ILE A 104 -8.22 13.14 3.54
CA ILE A 104 -8.53 14.58 3.40
C ILE A 104 -7.29 15.33 2.92
N TRP A 105 -7.42 16.17 1.92
CA TRP A 105 -6.34 17.04 1.44
C TRP A 105 -5.86 17.99 2.53
N ASN A 106 -4.56 18.13 2.68
CA ASN A 106 -3.96 18.98 3.71
C ASN A 106 -4.45 20.43 3.59
N GLY A 107 -4.89 20.99 4.73
CA GLY A 107 -5.37 22.37 4.83
C GLY A 107 -6.77 22.61 4.29
N ALA A 108 -7.47 21.62 3.75
CA ALA A 108 -8.88 21.75 3.39
C ALA A 108 -9.75 22.05 4.63
N LYS A 109 -10.68 22.97 4.49
CA LYS A 109 -11.67 23.29 5.53
C LYS A 109 -12.96 22.53 5.24
N TYR A 110 -13.61 22.03 6.28
CA TYR A 110 -14.82 21.23 6.18
C TYR A 110 -15.56 21.22 7.52
N GLN A 111 -16.80 20.76 7.52
CA GLN A 111 -17.52 20.44 8.75
C GLN A 111 -17.29 18.96 9.07
N PRO A 112 -16.69 18.63 10.23
CA PRO A 112 -16.49 17.25 10.62
C PRO A 112 -17.80 16.46 10.65
N LYS A 113 -17.77 15.23 10.12
CA LYS A 113 -18.93 14.33 10.10
C LYS A 113 -18.77 13.21 11.13
N PRO A 114 -19.70 13.08 12.09
CA PRO A 114 -19.69 11.96 13.04
C PRO A 114 -20.17 10.66 12.38
N ASP A 115 -20.13 9.58 13.15
CA ASP A 115 -20.78 8.28 12.84
C ASP A 115 -20.34 7.65 11.52
N GLY A 116 -19.06 7.83 11.14
CA GLY A 116 -18.48 7.21 9.96
C GLY A 116 -19.00 7.77 8.63
N ALA A 117 -19.75 8.85 8.63
CA ALA A 117 -20.25 9.47 7.42
C ALA A 117 -19.10 9.98 6.54
N ALA A 118 -19.19 9.70 5.24
CA ALA A 118 -18.19 10.13 4.27
C ALA A 118 -18.36 11.62 3.92
N LEU A 119 -17.23 12.31 3.78
CA LEU A 119 -17.14 13.63 3.15
C LEU A 119 -17.13 13.46 1.62
N GLN A 120 -17.83 14.33 0.92
CA GLN A 120 -17.81 14.43 -0.53
C GLN A 120 -16.93 15.60 -0.97
N TYR A 121 -16.54 15.67 -2.24
CA TYR A 121 -15.68 16.73 -2.75
C TYR A 121 -16.25 18.13 -2.44
N ASP A 122 -17.56 18.31 -2.59
CA ASP A 122 -18.26 19.57 -2.35
C ASP A 122 -18.41 19.96 -0.86
N ASP A 123 -18.07 19.04 0.06
CA ASP A 123 -18.02 19.35 1.49
C ASP A 123 -16.75 20.14 1.88
N PHE A 124 -15.76 20.24 0.98
CA PHE A 124 -14.48 20.88 1.26
C PHE A 124 -14.41 22.31 0.70
N ASP A 125 -13.86 23.21 1.51
CA ASP A 125 -13.36 24.51 1.06
C ASP A 125 -11.82 24.43 1.00
N PHE A 126 -11.28 24.42 -0.19
CA PHE A 126 -9.85 24.37 -0.45
C PHE A 126 -9.18 25.75 -0.45
N SER A 127 -9.94 26.83 -0.27
CA SER A 127 -9.42 28.20 -0.30
C SER A 127 -8.36 28.43 0.79
N GLY A 128 -7.17 28.84 0.37
CA GLY A 128 -6.04 29.10 1.25
C GLY A 128 -5.34 27.83 1.76
N SER A 129 -5.70 26.64 1.27
CA SER A 129 -4.95 25.40 1.53
C SER A 129 -3.73 25.32 0.61
N PRO A 130 -2.75 24.43 0.91
CA PRO A 130 -1.68 24.09 -0.03
C PRO A 130 -2.20 23.48 -1.34
N TRP A 131 -3.44 23.03 -1.38
CA TRP A 131 -4.12 22.38 -2.51
C TRP A 131 -5.40 23.16 -2.87
N PRO A 132 -5.30 24.36 -3.48
CA PRO A 132 -6.44 25.21 -3.70
C PRO A 132 -7.47 24.68 -4.72
N ASP A 133 -7.07 23.80 -5.62
CA ASP A 133 -7.94 23.15 -6.61
C ASP A 133 -7.41 21.74 -6.96
N PRO A 134 -7.56 20.73 -6.08
CA PRO A 134 -7.04 19.39 -6.32
C PRO A 134 -7.63 18.74 -7.58
N LYS A 135 -8.90 19.01 -7.88
CA LYS A 135 -9.53 18.48 -9.09
C LYS A 135 -8.98 19.11 -10.35
N GLY A 136 -8.85 20.43 -10.40
CA GLY A 136 -8.25 21.14 -11.53
C GLY A 136 -6.80 20.73 -11.75
N MET A 137 -6.02 20.50 -10.68
CA MET A 137 -4.67 19.94 -10.74
C MET A 137 -4.69 18.54 -11.38
N THR A 138 -5.59 17.66 -10.94
CA THR A 138 -5.71 16.30 -11.52
C THR A 138 -6.04 16.37 -13.01
N ASP A 139 -6.99 17.22 -13.40
CA ASP A 139 -7.34 17.43 -14.81
C ASP A 139 -6.15 17.99 -15.63
N ALA A 140 -5.31 18.85 -15.04
CA ALA A 140 -4.09 19.38 -15.66
C ALA A 140 -3.01 18.31 -15.84
N LEU A 141 -2.82 17.43 -14.84
CA LEU A 141 -1.94 16.27 -14.94
C LEU A 141 -2.39 15.33 -16.06
N HIS A 142 -3.66 14.98 -16.12
CA HIS A 142 -4.21 14.13 -17.19
C HIS A 142 -4.00 14.75 -18.58
N LYS A 143 -4.25 16.05 -18.71
CA LYS A 143 -4.00 16.78 -19.98
C LYS A 143 -2.53 16.77 -20.39
N ALA A 144 -1.63 16.67 -19.42
CA ALA A 144 -0.19 16.54 -19.66
C ALA A 144 0.26 15.08 -19.93
N GLY A 145 -0.63 14.11 -19.85
CA GLY A 145 -0.33 12.68 -20.01
C GLY A 145 0.18 12.00 -18.74
N LEU A 146 -0.01 12.65 -17.58
CA LEU A 146 0.37 12.09 -16.27
C LEU A 146 -0.86 11.54 -15.54
N HIS A 147 -0.70 10.39 -14.90
CA HIS A 147 -1.67 9.79 -14.01
C HIS A 147 -1.32 10.10 -12.55
N LEU A 148 -2.35 10.33 -11.71
CA LEU A 148 -2.17 10.69 -10.30
C LEU A 148 -2.35 9.49 -9.40
N VAL A 149 -1.33 9.17 -8.60
CA VAL A 149 -1.35 8.14 -7.56
C VAL A 149 -1.14 8.78 -6.20
N LEU A 150 -2.00 8.47 -5.24
CA LEU A 150 -1.93 9.01 -3.88
C LEU A 150 -1.47 7.96 -2.86
N TRP A 151 -0.56 8.36 -1.98
CA TRP A 151 -0.09 7.52 -0.88
C TRP A 151 -1.20 7.22 0.13
N GLN A 152 -1.23 6.01 0.66
CA GLN A 152 -2.20 5.51 1.64
C GLN A 152 -1.54 4.63 2.69
N ILE A 153 -2.13 4.62 3.90
CA ILE A 153 -1.73 3.81 5.04
C ILE A 153 -2.97 3.28 5.78
N PRO A 154 -3.01 2.01 6.23
CA PRO A 154 -4.19 1.43 6.88
C PRO A 154 -4.19 1.67 8.40
N VAL A 155 -4.28 2.92 8.82
CA VAL A 155 -4.32 3.26 10.25
C VAL A 155 -5.41 4.27 10.59
N TYR A 156 -5.99 4.13 11.79
CA TYR A 156 -6.67 5.19 12.51
C TYR A 156 -5.60 5.84 13.40
N LYS A 157 -4.97 6.92 12.92
CA LYS A 157 -3.76 7.49 13.53
C LYS A 157 -3.98 7.95 14.96
N LYS A 158 -3.08 7.57 15.88
CA LYS A 158 -2.93 8.23 17.16
C LYS A 158 -2.11 9.49 16.96
N GLN A 159 -2.72 10.63 17.19
CA GLN A 159 -2.01 11.91 17.16
C GLN A 159 -1.16 12.09 18.43
N GLY A 160 0.03 12.64 18.24
CA GLY A 160 0.94 12.98 19.35
C GLY A 160 0.47 14.22 20.11
N PRO A 161 1.03 14.47 21.30
CA PRO A 161 0.64 15.62 22.12
C PRO A 161 1.01 16.96 21.49
N ASP A 162 2.00 17.00 20.62
CA ASP A 162 2.47 18.21 19.93
C ASP A 162 1.81 18.42 18.56
N GLU A 163 0.97 17.48 18.10
CA GLU A 163 0.22 17.60 16.85
C GLU A 163 -1.07 18.38 17.05
N ILE A 164 -1.45 19.19 16.05
CA ILE A 164 -2.75 19.85 16.05
C ILE A 164 -3.83 18.78 15.95
N LEU A 165 -4.76 18.78 16.91
CA LEU A 165 -5.83 17.81 16.97
C LEU A 165 -6.71 17.88 15.71
N ASN A 166 -6.76 16.80 14.97
CA ASN A 166 -7.69 16.64 13.85
C ASN A 166 -9.01 16.05 14.36
N VAL A 167 -10.06 16.87 14.31
CA VAL A 167 -11.38 16.48 14.85
C VAL A 167 -11.98 15.31 14.08
N GLN A 168 -11.84 15.27 12.75
CA GLN A 168 -12.37 14.17 11.96
C GLN A 168 -11.67 12.84 12.29
N ASN A 169 -10.34 12.85 12.43
CA ASN A 169 -9.61 11.66 12.86
C ASN A 169 -10.07 11.16 14.25
N THR A 170 -10.35 12.08 15.18
CA THR A 170 -10.88 11.72 16.50
C THR A 170 -12.25 11.03 16.37
N LEU A 171 -13.18 11.62 15.63
CA LEU A 171 -14.50 11.05 15.36
C LEU A 171 -14.42 9.68 14.67
N ASP A 172 -13.52 9.55 13.70
CA ASP A 172 -13.30 8.29 12.99
C ASP A 172 -12.78 7.18 13.90
N ARG A 173 -11.89 7.52 14.83
CA ARG A 173 -11.36 6.58 15.83
C ARG A 173 -12.45 6.14 16.81
N GLU A 174 -13.25 7.08 17.30
CA GLU A 174 -14.36 6.80 18.20
C GLU A 174 -15.43 5.92 17.51
N ASP A 175 -15.75 6.22 16.26
CA ASP A 175 -16.69 5.43 15.45
C ASP A 175 -16.16 4.01 15.21
N ALA A 176 -14.86 3.87 14.87
CA ALA A 176 -14.23 2.59 14.66
C ALA A 176 -14.26 1.69 15.90
N VAL A 177 -14.06 2.27 17.08
CA VAL A 177 -14.18 1.53 18.36
C VAL A 177 -15.64 1.15 18.64
N ARG A 178 -16.56 2.11 18.55
CA ARG A 178 -17.98 1.92 18.85
C ARG A 178 -18.64 0.86 17.97
N ARG A 179 -18.26 0.78 16.70
CA ARG A 179 -18.83 -0.15 15.71
C ARG A 179 -18.00 -1.42 15.49
N GLY A 180 -16.85 -1.57 16.18
CA GLY A 180 -15.99 -2.72 15.99
C GLY A 180 -15.35 -2.79 14.60
N LEU A 181 -14.96 -1.63 14.02
CA LEU A 181 -14.36 -1.56 12.69
C LEU A 181 -12.85 -1.75 12.69
N CYS A 182 -12.23 -1.74 13.85
CA CYS A 182 -10.79 -1.97 14.03
C CYS A 182 -10.52 -3.36 14.60
N VAL A 183 -9.32 -3.85 14.35
CA VAL A 183 -8.80 -5.07 14.95
C VAL A 183 -8.78 -4.92 16.48
N HIS A 184 -9.06 -5.98 17.24
CA HIS A 184 -9.14 -5.95 18.70
C HIS A 184 -8.27 -7.04 19.35
N LEU A 185 -8.10 -6.95 20.67
CA LEU A 185 -7.46 -7.96 21.49
C LEU A 185 -8.49 -9.00 21.96
N ALA A 186 -8.01 -10.11 22.52
CA ALA A 186 -8.86 -11.19 23.03
C ALA A 186 -9.82 -10.74 24.14
N ASP A 187 -9.51 -9.65 24.85
CA ASP A 187 -10.36 -9.05 25.87
C ASP A 187 -11.40 -8.07 25.33
N GLY A 188 -11.46 -7.89 24.01
CA GLY A 188 -12.37 -6.98 23.32
C GLY A 188 -11.91 -5.52 23.24
N THR A 189 -10.76 -5.17 23.79
CA THR A 189 -10.20 -3.83 23.65
C THR A 189 -9.62 -3.64 22.26
N PRO A 190 -9.62 -2.41 21.71
CA PRO A 190 -8.99 -2.13 20.42
C PRO A 190 -7.50 -2.49 20.43
N TYR A 191 -7.05 -3.22 19.40
CA TYR A 191 -5.63 -3.42 19.18
C TYR A 191 -4.99 -2.10 18.74
N THR A 192 -3.83 -1.80 19.31
CA THR A 192 -2.99 -0.68 18.89
C THR A 192 -1.59 -1.16 18.55
N ILE A 193 -0.98 -0.53 17.54
CA ILE A 193 0.40 -0.79 17.14
C ILE A 193 1.31 -0.55 18.34
N PRO A 194 2.16 -1.52 18.74
CA PRO A 194 3.01 -1.39 19.91
C PRO A 194 4.03 -0.26 19.83
N ASP A 195 4.52 0.19 20.98
CA ASP A 195 5.57 1.21 21.06
C ASP A 195 6.85 0.76 20.34
N GLY A 196 7.54 1.73 19.73
CA GLY A 196 8.75 1.50 18.95
C GLY A 196 8.52 1.07 17.49
N HIS A 197 7.27 0.87 17.08
CA HIS A 197 6.92 0.60 15.71
C HIS A 197 6.35 1.84 15.01
N TRP A 198 6.39 1.84 13.70
CA TRP A 198 5.81 2.91 12.89
C TRP A 198 4.30 3.03 13.16
N PHE A 199 3.79 4.23 13.31
CA PHE A 199 2.42 4.53 13.76
C PHE A 199 2.06 3.97 15.15
N SER A 200 3.02 3.85 16.08
CA SER A 200 2.80 3.42 17.47
C SER A 200 1.54 4.04 18.10
N GLY A 201 0.75 3.20 18.76
CA GLY A 201 -0.51 3.58 19.42
C GLY A 201 -1.70 3.83 18.49
N SER A 202 -1.53 3.75 17.17
CA SER A 202 -2.63 3.81 16.20
C SER A 202 -3.38 2.48 16.15
N MET A 203 -4.68 2.53 15.87
CA MET A 203 -5.48 1.35 15.56
C MET A 203 -5.41 1.05 14.06
N ILE A 204 -5.76 -0.16 13.68
CA ILE A 204 -5.80 -0.59 12.28
C ILE A 204 -7.19 -1.10 11.92
N PRO A 205 -7.69 -0.82 10.69
CA PRO A 205 -8.97 -1.33 10.23
C PRO A 205 -8.96 -2.86 10.11
N ASP A 206 -10.07 -3.50 10.43
CA ASP A 206 -10.25 -4.93 10.25
C ASP A 206 -10.89 -5.21 8.88
N TYR A 207 -10.07 -5.55 7.88
CA TYR A 207 -10.58 -5.83 6.52
C TYR A 207 -11.31 -7.18 6.39
N THR A 208 -11.38 -7.98 7.45
CA THR A 208 -12.26 -9.16 7.48
C THR A 208 -13.71 -8.79 7.82
N ASN A 209 -13.93 -7.56 8.32
CA ASN A 209 -15.25 -7.00 8.60
C ASN A 209 -15.77 -6.24 7.37
N PRO A 210 -16.87 -6.70 6.71
CA PRO A 210 -17.43 -6.01 5.55
C PRO A 210 -17.86 -4.55 5.84
N GLU A 211 -18.31 -4.26 7.08
CA GLU A 211 -18.69 -2.91 7.48
C GLU A 211 -17.47 -1.98 7.54
N THR A 212 -16.31 -2.48 7.97
CA THR A 212 -15.05 -1.76 7.91
C THR A 212 -14.69 -1.42 6.46
N VAL A 213 -14.73 -2.41 5.58
CA VAL A 213 -14.43 -2.23 4.15
C VAL A 213 -15.33 -1.15 3.55
N GLN A 214 -16.63 -1.24 3.77
CA GLN A 214 -17.59 -0.26 3.27
C GLN A 214 -17.32 1.16 3.81
N THR A 215 -17.12 1.30 5.12
CA THR A 215 -16.91 2.60 5.77
C THR A 215 -15.57 3.22 5.35
N TRP A 216 -14.51 2.40 5.28
CA TRP A 216 -13.17 2.83 4.90
C TRP A 216 -13.14 3.41 3.49
N PHE A 217 -13.75 2.72 2.53
CA PHE A 217 -13.72 3.14 1.14
C PHE A 217 -14.78 4.20 0.80
N ALA A 218 -15.91 4.25 1.52
CA ALA A 218 -16.85 5.37 1.36
C ALA A 218 -16.19 6.73 1.59
N LYS A 219 -15.24 6.83 2.54
CA LYS A 219 -14.49 8.06 2.83
C LYS A 219 -13.46 8.41 1.74
N ARG A 220 -13.08 7.46 0.88
CA ARG A 220 -12.08 7.62 -0.19
C ARG A 220 -12.70 7.70 -1.59
N GLN A 221 -14.01 7.44 -1.69
CA GLN A 221 -14.69 7.40 -2.99
C GLN A 221 -14.54 8.72 -3.75
N TYR A 222 -14.64 9.85 -3.07
CA TYR A 222 -14.53 11.16 -3.72
C TYR A 222 -13.16 11.38 -4.39
N LEU A 223 -12.09 10.72 -3.92
CA LEU A 223 -10.77 10.77 -4.56
C LEU A 223 -10.81 10.11 -5.95
N LEU A 224 -11.48 8.96 -6.07
CA LEU A 224 -11.68 8.31 -7.36
C LEU A 224 -12.60 9.14 -8.27
N ASP A 225 -13.65 9.74 -7.70
CA ASP A 225 -14.62 10.54 -8.44
C ASP A 225 -14.02 11.85 -8.98
N MET A 226 -13.00 12.40 -8.31
CA MET A 226 -12.25 13.56 -8.79
C MET A 226 -11.16 13.22 -9.82
N GLY A 227 -10.93 11.94 -10.11
CA GLY A 227 -10.01 11.50 -11.15
C GLY A 227 -8.69 10.87 -10.69
N VAL A 228 -8.52 10.55 -9.39
CA VAL A 228 -7.32 9.82 -8.93
C VAL A 228 -7.23 8.46 -9.60
N ASP A 229 -6.06 8.14 -10.19
CA ASP A 229 -5.83 6.96 -11.03
C ASP A 229 -5.34 5.74 -10.22
N GLY A 230 -5.06 5.91 -8.94
CA GLY A 230 -4.63 4.80 -8.12
C GLY A 230 -4.08 5.21 -6.76
N PHE A 231 -3.64 4.18 -6.03
CA PHE A 231 -3.06 4.37 -4.71
C PHE A 231 -1.72 3.64 -4.55
N LYS A 232 -0.78 4.30 -3.86
CA LYS A 232 0.40 3.66 -3.28
C LYS A 232 0.04 3.23 -1.86
N THR A 233 -0.19 1.93 -1.67
CA THR A 233 -0.59 1.35 -0.37
C THR A 233 0.63 0.92 0.41
N ASP A 234 1.00 1.75 1.36
CA ASP A 234 2.15 1.55 2.23
C ASP A 234 1.75 0.85 3.55
N GLY A 235 2.71 0.29 4.27
CA GLY A 235 2.45 -0.47 5.48
C GLY A 235 1.76 -1.81 5.22
N GLY A 236 0.93 -2.24 6.16
CA GLY A 236 0.22 -3.52 6.11
C GLY A 236 0.86 -4.60 6.98
N GLU A 237 2.07 -4.40 7.51
CA GLU A 237 2.76 -5.33 8.40
C GLU A 237 2.57 -4.95 9.89
N PHE A 238 1.33 -4.67 10.30
CA PHE A 238 1.02 -4.08 11.60
C PHE A 238 0.55 -5.06 12.69
N ILE A 239 0.56 -6.37 12.43
CA ILE A 239 0.17 -7.38 13.43
C ILE A 239 1.40 -7.88 14.16
N TYR A 240 1.59 -7.45 15.40
CA TYR A 240 2.76 -7.77 16.23
C TYR A 240 2.47 -8.69 17.42
N ARG A 241 1.18 -9.03 17.65
CA ARG A 241 0.75 -9.80 18.83
C ARG A 241 -0.10 -11.01 18.44
N PRO A 242 0.09 -12.18 19.07
CA PRO A 242 -0.70 -13.39 18.78
C PRO A 242 -2.12 -13.36 19.37
N ASP A 243 -2.37 -12.51 20.37
CA ASP A 243 -3.66 -12.36 21.04
C ASP A 243 -4.62 -11.37 20.36
N VAL A 244 -4.22 -10.86 19.19
CA VAL A 244 -5.09 -10.09 18.30
C VAL A 244 -6.25 -10.97 17.81
N ARG A 245 -7.42 -10.35 17.60
CA ARG A 245 -8.63 -11.01 17.06
C ARG A 245 -9.21 -10.17 15.93
N PHE A 246 -9.66 -10.88 14.89
CA PHE A 246 -10.36 -10.35 13.74
C PHE A 246 -11.84 -10.73 13.78
N MET A 247 -12.66 -10.01 13.04
CA MET A 247 -14.12 -10.24 12.98
C MET A 247 -14.46 -11.65 12.47
N ASP A 248 -13.67 -12.23 11.60
CA ASP A 248 -13.83 -13.58 11.08
C ASP A 248 -13.44 -14.70 12.08
N GLY A 249 -13.03 -14.34 13.28
CA GLY A 249 -12.64 -15.26 14.35
C GLY A 249 -11.15 -15.67 14.32
N SER A 250 -10.39 -15.26 13.33
CA SER A 250 -8.95 -15.53 13.28
C SER A 250 -8.17 -14.73 14.31
N ASP A 251 -6.97 -15.19 14.62
CA ASP A 251 -6.07 -14.58 15.61
C ASP A 251 -4.82 -13.93 14.98
N GLY A 252 -3.97 -13.34 15.82
CA GLY A 252 -2.76 -12.70 15.37
C GLY A 252 -1.69 -13.64 14.81
N LYS A 253 -1.75 -14.95 15.08
CA LYS A 253 -0.82 -15.92 14.48
C LYS A 253 -1.12 -16.09 12.99
N SER A 254 -2.38 -16.34 12.66
CA SER A 254 -2.86 -16.45 11.28
C SER A 254 -2.96 -15.06 10.61
N GLY A 255 -3.31 -14.02 11.37
CA GLY A 255 -3.51 -12.66 10.86
C GLY A 255 -2.23 -11.93 10.50
N LYS A 256 -1.07 -12.28 11.08
CA LYS A 256 0.18 -11.53 10.90
C LYS A 256 0.56 -11.33 9.43
N ASN A 257 0.55 -12.38 8.64
CA ASN A 257 0.87 -12.32 7.21
C ASN A 257 -0.38 -12.01 6.37
N ARG A 258 -1.53 -12.57 6.77
CA ARG A 258 -2.79 -12.40 6.03
C ARG A 258 -3.27 -10.96 5.98
N TYR A 259 -3.05 -10.17 7.03
CA TYR A 259 -3.48 -8.77 7.09
C TYR A 259 -2.97 -7.94 5.90
N ALA A 260 -1.71 -8.14 5.49
CA ALA A 260 -1.14 -7.47 4.32
C ALA A 260 -1.93 -7.77 3.04
N ARG A 261 -2.31 -9.03 2.83
CA ARG A 261 -3.14 -9.46 1.70
C ARG A 261 -4.55 -8.88 1.78
N ASP A 262 -5.21 -8.99 2.94
CA ASP A 262 -6.59 -8.53 3.11
C ASP A 262 -6.68 -7.02 2.85
N TYR A 263 -5.72 -6.24 3.34
CA TYR A 263 -5.58 -4.80 3.07
C TYR A 263 -5.45 -4.49 1.58
N THR A 264 -4.47 -5.08 0.93
CA THR A 264 -4.18 -4.79 -0.46
C THR A 264 -5.25 -5.31 -1.42
N CYS A 265 -5.86 -6.46 -1.13
CA CYS A 265 -6.99 -6.98 -1.89
C CYS A 265 -8.23 -6.08 -1.75
N ALA A 266 -8.51 -5.57 -0.55
CA ALA A 266 -9.62 -4.65 -0.35
C ALA A 266 -9.45 -3.34 -1.16
N TYR A 267 -8.23 -2.79 -1.22
CA TYR A 267 -7.93 -1.63 -2.09
C TYR A 267 -8.04 -1.97 -3.58
N ARG A 268 -7.53 -3.13 -4.02
CA ARG A 268 -7.70 -3.60 -5.41
C ARG A 268 -9.17 -3.66 -5.81
N ASP A 269 -10.00 -4.25 -4.96
CA ASP A 269 -11.44 -4.40 -5.24
C ASP A 269 -12.16 -3.05 -5.27
N PHE A 270 -11.72 -2.11 -4.45
CA PHE A 270 -12.24 -0.74 -4.43
C PHE A 270 -11.91 0.06 -5.69
N ILE A 271 -10.66 0.02 -6.15
CA ILE A 271 -10.23 0.83 -7.30
C ILE A 271 -10.67 0.26 -8.65
N GLY A 272 -10.95 -1.05 -8.71
CA GLY A 272 -11.30 -1.76 -9.96
C GLY A 272 -10.11 -1.95 -10.91
N SER A 273 -10.38 -2.47 -12.10
CA SER A 273 -9.34 -2.91 -13.05
C SER A 273 -8.74 -1.81 -13.94
N GLN A 274 -9.29 -0.60 -13.92
CA GLN A 274 -8.83 0.50 -14.79
C GLN A 274 -7.85 1.46 -14.08
N ARG A 275 -7.57 1.21 -12.83
CA ARG A 275 -6.66 1.98 -11.98
C ARG A 275 -5.51 1.12 -11.48
N VAL A 276 -4.50 1.75 -10.91
CA VAL A 276 -3.33 1.04 -10.40
C VAL A 276 -3.30 1.02 -8.87
N LEU A 277 -2.88 -0.10 -8.32
CA LEU A 277 -2.49 -0.23 -6.94
C LEU A 277 -1.00 -0.56 -6.91
N PHE A 278 -0.23 0.17 -6.12
CA PHE A 278 1.19 -0.03 -5.92
C PHE A 278 1.44 -0.33 -4.44
N SER A 279 1.70 -1.60 -4.13
CA SER A 279 1.67 -2.09 -2.75
C SER A 279 3.04 -2.56 -2.27
N ARG A 280 3.40 -2.23 -1.02
CA ARG A 280 4.63 -2.72 -0.39
C ARG A 280 4.46 -4.13 0.17
N ALA A 281 3.43 -4.31 0.97
CA ALA A 281 3.16 -5.56 1.65
C ALA A 281 2.34 -6.52 0.80
N GLY A 282 2.50 -7.82 1.08
CA GLY A 282 1.74 -8.86 0.41
C GLY A 282 1.92 -10.20 1.09
N PHE A 283 1.13 -11.18 0.64
CA PHE A 283 1.20 -12.57 1.07
C PHE A 283 0.71 -13.50 -0.06
N SER A 284 0.41 -14.76 0.23
CA SER A 284 -0.10 -15.73 -0.75
C SER A 284 -1.26 -15.15 -1.58
N GLY A 285 -1.21 -15.33 -2.90
CA GLY A 285 -2.19 -14.75 -3.82
C GLY A 285 -1.93 -13.31 -4.21
N GLN A 286 -0.80 -12.72 -3.81
CA GLN A 286 -0.49 -11.30 -4.04
C GLN A 286 -0.35 -10.92 -5.52
N HIS A 287 -0.15 -11.87 -6.43
CA HIS A 287 -0.18 -11.65 -7.88
C HIS A 287 -1.55 -11.15 -8.40
N THR A 288 -2.60 -11.25 -7.59
CA THR A 288 -3.92 -10.66 -7.91
C THR A 288 -3.99 -9.17 -7.61
N VAL A 289 -2.96 -8.58 -7.00
CA VAL A 289 -2.80 -7.13 -6.80
C VAL A 289 -1.88 -6.59 -7.90
N PRO A 290 -2.22 -5.47 -8.53
CA PRO A 290 -1.61 -5.06 -9.80
C PRO A 290 -0.09 -4.90 -9.76
N MET A 291 0.46 -4.14 -8.83
CA MET A 291 1.90 -3.83 -8.80
C MET A 291 2.44 -3.76 -7.36
N HIS A 292 3.74 -4.01 -7.24
CA HIS A 292 4.46 -3.99 -5.96
C HIS A 292 5.78 -3.26 -6.08
N TRP A 293 6.31 -2.77 -4.94
CA TRP A 293 7.68 -2.23 -4.88
C TRP A 293 8.47 -2.80 -3.71
N GLY A 294 9.78 -2.67 -3.79
CA GLY A 294 10.73 -3.28 -2.86
C GLY A 294 10.93 -2.54 -1.53
N GLY A 295 10.09 -1.56 -1.19
CA GLY A 295 10.24 -0.77 0.05
C GLY A 295 11.33 0.30 -0.03
N ASP A 296 11.80 0.77 1.12
CA ASP A 296 12.65 1.96 1.31
C ASP A 296 14.13 1.59 1.34
N GLN A 297 14.71 1.20 0.21
CA GLN A 297 16.13 0.84 0.16
C GLN A 297 17.04 2.07 0.25
N GLN A 298 18.25 1.85 0.76
CA GLN A 298 19.30 2.87 0.81
C GLN A 298 19.94 3.10 -0.56
N SER A 299 20.44 4.32 -0.81
CA SER A 299 21.13 4.71 -2.05
C SER A 299 22.54 4.10 -2.13
N GLN A 300 22.63 2.77 -2.25
CA GLN A 300 23.87 1.98 -2.23
C GLN A 300 23.82 0.82 -3.23
N ASN A 301 24.99 0.45 -3.80
CA ASN A 301 25.08 -0.69 -4.74
C ASN A 301 24.69 -2.03 -4.10
N ALA A 302 24.94 -2.22 -2.80
CA ALA A 302 24.50 -3.42 -2.08
C ALA A 302 22.98 -3.54 -2.06
N GLU A 303 22.28 -2.43 -1.85
CA GLU A 303 20.81 -2.38 -1.87
C GLU A 303 20.25 -2.61 -3.26
N LEU A 304 20.84 -2.04 -4.31
CA LEU A 304 20.46 -2.34 -5.70
C LEU A 304 20.56 -3.85 -6.00
N ARG A 305 21.63 -4.51 -5.50
CA ARG A 305 21.76 -5.96 -5.62
C ARG A 305 20.67 -6.71 -4.85
N SER A 306 20.33 -6.25 -3.65
CA SER A 306 19.24 -6.82 -2.85
C SER A 306 17.89 -6.68 -3.56
N GLN A 307 17.64 -5.52 -4.19
CA GLN A 307 16.43 -5.29 -4.98
C GLN A 307 16.34 -6.22 -6.19
N LEU A 308 17.44 -6.47 -6.88
CA LEU A 308 17.48 -7.46 -7.97
C LEU A 308 17.07 -8.85 -7.48
N HIS A 309 17.65 -9.31 -6.36
CA HIS A 309 17.32 -10.62 -5.80
C HIS A 309 15.86 -10.67 -5.32
N ALA A 310 15.37 -9.62 -4.69
CA ALA A 310 13.97 -9.52 -4.25
C ALA A 310 13.00 -9.61 -5.44
N GLY A 311 13.25 -8.84 -6.51
CA GLY A 311 12.41 -8.87 -7.71
C GLY A 311 12.40 -10.23 -8.41
N LEU A 312 13.56 -10.89 -8.54
CA LEU A 312 13.65 -12.25 -9.09
C LEU A 312 12.91 -13.27 -8.21
N SER A 313 13.01 -13.15 -6.88
CA SER A 313 12.29 -14.00 -5.93
C SER A 313 10.78 -13.76 -6.00
N ALA A 314 10.35 -12.49 -6.09
CA ALA A 314 8.96 -12.11 -6.27
C ALA A 314 8.38 -12.70 -7.56
N ALA A 315 9.10 -12.58 -8.69
CA ALA A 315 8.69 -13.15 -9.97
C ALA A 315 8.57 -14.69 -9.90
N ALA A 316 9.52 -15.37 -9.25
CA ALA A 316 9.46 -16.82 -9.02
C ALA A 316 8.31 -17.23 -8.09
N SER A 317 7.74 -16.30 -7.33
CA SER A 317 6.57 -16.49 -6.46
C SER A 317 5.25 -16.00 -7.09
N GLY A 318 5.27 -15.64 -8.39
CA GLY A 318 4.09 -15.23 -9.14
C GLY A 318 3.78 -13.72 -9.10
N ILE A 319 4.56 -12.90 -8.40
CA ILE A 319 4.44 -11.44 -8.42
C ILE A 319 5.12 -10.93 -9.70
N LEU A 320 4.32 -10.65 -10.74
CA LEU A 320 4.82 -10.38 -12.08
C LEU A 320 5.20 -8.91 -12.31
N PHE A 321 4.57 -7.98 -11.60
CA PHE A 321 4.78 -6.55 -11.77
C PHE A 321 5.37 -5.98 -10.48
N TRP A 322 6.67 -5.73 -10.53
CA TRP A 322 7.44 -5.31 -9.38
C TRP A 322 8.42 -4.22 -9.77
N GLY A 323 8.58 -3.23 -8.92
CA GLY A 323 9.49 -2.11 -9.09
C GLY A 323 10.26 -1.78 -7.82
N PHE A 324 11.05 -0.73 -7.88
CA PHE A 324 11.83 -0.22 -6.77
C PHE A 324 12.15 1.26 -6.99
N ASP A 325 12.54 1.96 -5.93
CA ASP A 325 12.97 3.35 -6.03
C ASP A 325 14.33 3.43 -6.76
N ILE A 326 14.33 4.02 -7.96
CA ILE A 326 15.53 4.11 -8.81
C ILE A 326 16.62 4.86 -8.06
N ALA A 327 17.75 4.19 -7.85
CA ALA A 327 18.93 4.65 -7.12
C ALA A 327 18.74 4.85 -5.60
N GLY A 328 17.61 4.41 -5.04
CA GLY A 328 17.34 4.38 -3.61
C GLY A 328 16.36 5.45 -3.13
N PHE A 329 15.64 5.11 -2.07
CA PHE A 329 14.68 5.99 -1.38
C PHE A 329 15.35 6.79 -0.26
N ALA A 330 16.25 6.18 0.50
CA ALA A 330 16.83 6.73 1.71
C ALA A 330 18.36 6.82 1.66
N GLY A 331 18.93 7.54 2.61
CA GLY A 331 20.37 7.71 2.75
C GLY A 331 20.93 8.91 1.96
N PRO A 332 22.23 8.88 1.60
CA PRO A 332 22.86 9.98 0.87
C PRO A 332 22.34 10.06 -0.57
N LEU A 333 22.57 11.21 -1.22
CA LEU A 333 22.29 11.32 -2.66
C LEU A 333 23.04 10.24 -3.43
N PRO A 334 22.37 9.55 -4.38
CA PRO A 334 23.00 8.48 -5.14
C PRO A 334 24.13 9.01 -6.03
N THR A 335 25.13 8.17 -6.26
CA THR A 335 26.15 8.44 -7.27
C THR A 335 25.54 8.31 -8.68
N LEU A 336 26.12 9.00 -9.66
CA LEU A 336 25.68 8.89 -11.05
C LEU A 336 25.80 7.44 -11.58
N ASP A 337 26.80 6.69 -11.13
CA ASP A 337 26.98 5.28 -11.50
C ASP A 337 25.83 4.41 -10.96
N LEU A 338 25.48 4.57 -9.67
CA LEU A 338 24.35 3.87 -9.08
C LEU A 338 23.03 4.23 -9.80
N TYR A 339 22.82 5.51 -10.08
CA TYR A 339 21.61 5.97 -10.77
C TYR A 339 21.49 5.33 -12.17
N ARG A 340 22.57 5.32 -12.96
CA ARG A 340 22.59 4.68 -14.28
C ARG A 340 22.31 3.19 -14.23
N ARG A 341 22.92 2.47 -13.29
CA ARG A 341 22.69 1.02 -13.12
C ARG A 341 21.24 0.71 -12.73
N ALA A 342 20.72 1.48 -11.77
CA ALA A 342 19.35 1.30 -11.32
C ALA A 342 18.34 1.57 -12.45
N THR A 343 18.56 2.65 -13.25
CA THR A 343 17.70 2.96 -14.41
C THR A 343 17.77 1.89 -15.51
N GLN A 344 18.90 1.19 -15.68
CA GLN A 344 19.03 0.10 -16.65
C GLN A 344 18.32 -1.18 -16.20
N MET A 345 18.03 -1.30 -14.92
CA MET A 345 17.34 -2.45 -14.34
C MET A 345 15.81 -2.23 -14.24
N ALA A 346 15.38 -1.00 -14.07
CA ALA A 346 13.98 -0.60 -13.88
C ALA A 346 13.14 -0.76 -15.17
#